data_ce862de7df493e68c0676e6efc0545c6
#
_entry.id   ce862de7df493e68c0676e6efc0545c6
#
_cell.length_a   1.000
_cell.length_b   1.000
_cell.length_c   1.000
_cell.angle_alpha   90.00
_cell.angle_beta   90.00
_cell.angle_gamma   90.00
#
_symmetry.space_group_name_H-M   'P 1'
#
loop_
_entity.id
_entity.type
_entity.pdbx_description
1 polymer ?
#
loop_
_entity_poly.entity_id
_entity_poly.type
_entity_poly.pdbx_seq_one_letter_code
_entity_poly.pdbx_strand_id
1 'polypeptide(L)'
;MTELDPVPTQCELTPVIAAELAAAGFDGAREVGLGGFGAVYRCQQRSLDRTVAIKVLTTDLDVDNLERFLREQRAMGKLSGHPNVVNIFQVGATESGRPYIVMQYHPRGSLHARIHRAGPPSWEETVHIGVKMAGALETAHRLDTLHRDVKPANILFTEYGEPQLTDFGIARIKGGFETATGVVTASPAFTAPEVLEGQTPTPASDVYSLGATLFCAVTGHAAFERRSGEQVIAQFLRITSEPADFRGVRVPDDVRAAIEHAMAPTPDDRPATAAELGDELRNTQRRNGLAVDDMSVPADTGGERHGEHNPAPAQRLEVETALRVIVAEDDVLLREGLASLLDRSGFHVVGQAGNGVELLALVHAETPDLVVTDIRMPPTHTSEGLDAARVIREEFPDTGILVLSAHVDVEHAMELLASGHGIGYLLKSRVTDVSDFIDTLERIAKGASVVDPALVQELVSARRRDDPLAVISAREREVLALMAEGRSNAGIAQRLWVTEGTVEKHVRSILTKLNLPETADDHRRVLAVITFLEAH
;
A
#
# COMPACT_ATOMS: atom_id res chain seq x y z
N MET A 1 -45.26 4.75 -15.79
CA MET A 1 -44.76 3.75 -14.82
C MET A 1 -43.87 2.83 -15.63
N THR A 2 -42.61 3.17 -15.70
CA THR A 2 -41.55 2.34 -16.29
C THR A 2 -40.67 1.96 -15.13
N GLU A 3 -40.66 0.68 -14.81
CA GLU A 3 -39.81 0.10 -13.76
C GLU A 3 -38.35 0.38 -14.15
N LEU A 4 -37.64 1.05 -13.26
CA LEU A 4 -36.17 1.16 -13.31
C LEU A 4 -35.63 -0.20 -12.86
N ASP A 5 -34.88 -0.86 -13.73
CA ASP A 5 -34.14 -2.08 -13.39
C ASP A 5 -33.12 -1.75 -12.29
N PRO A 6 -33.04 -2.57 -11.23
CA PRO A 6 -32.08 -2.34 -10.16
C PRO A 6 -30.65 -2.58 -10.68
N VAL A 7 -29.72 -1.73 -10.25
CA VAL A 7 -28.27 -1.91 -10.46
C VAL A 7 -27.87 -3.33 -10.03
N PRO A 8 -27.22 -4.14 -10.88
CA PRO A 8 -26.85 -5.51 -10.55
C PRO A 8 -25.88 -5.51 -9.35
N THR A 9 -26.29 -6.14 -8.27
CA THR A 9 -25.39 -6.47 -7.16
C THR A 9 -24.26 -7.38 -7.66
N GLN A 10 -23.06 -7.36 -7.05
CA GLN A 10 -21.90 -8.18 -7.45
C GLN A 10 -22.23 -9.67 -7.72
N CYS A 11 -23.29 -10.19 -7.10
CA CYS A 11 -23.82 -11.54 -7.37
C CYS A 11 -24.45 -11.69 -8.76
N GLU A 12 -24.84 -10.60 -9.43
CA GLU A 12 -25.48 -10.60 -10.75
C GLU A 12 -24.48 -10.38 -11.90
N LEU A 13 -23.31 -9.79 -11.63
CA LEU A 13 -22.23 -9.60 -12.61
C LEU A 13 -21.52 -10.92 -12.98
N THR A 14 -21.43 -11.86 -12.06
CA THR A 14 -20.77 -13.17 -12.28
C THR A 14 -21.37 -13.95 -13.45
N PRO A 15 -22.71 -14.05 -13.64
CA PRO A 15 -23.30 -14.72 -14.80
C PRO A 15 -23.01 -14.03 -16.13
N VAL A 16 -22.96 -12.71 -16.17
CA VAL A 16 -22.67 -11.92 -17.38
C VAL A 16 -21.24 -12.16 -17.82
N ILE A 17 -20.28 -12.00 -16.91
CA ILE A 17 -18.86 -12.25 -17.17
C ILE A 17 -18.62 -13.69 -17.58
N ALA A 18 -19.30 -14.67 -16.95
CA ALA A 18 -19.18 -16.08 -17.31
C ALA A 18 -19.67 -16.34 -18.76
N ALA A 19 -20.74 -15.67 -19.20
CA ALA A 19 -21.22 -15.79 -20.58
C ALA A 19 -20.24 -15.16 -21.58
N GLU A 20 -19.69 -14.00 -21.28
CA GLU A 20 -18.69 -13.33 -22.12
C GLU A 20 -17.39 -14.13 -22.22
N LEU A 21 -16.92 -14.72 -21.12
CA LEU A 21 -15.76 -15.60 -21.13
C LEU A 21 -16.02 -16.88 -21.94
N ALA A 22 -17.25 -17.44 -21.86
CA ALA A 22 -17.63 -18.57 -22.70
C ALA A 22 -17.66 -18.19 -24.19
N ALA A 23 -18.14 -17.00 -24.56
CA ALA A 23 -18.06 -16.47 -25.93
C ALA A 23 -16.60 -16.33 -26.39
N ALA A 24 -15.69 -15.93 -25.50
CA ALA A 24 -14.26 -15.82 -25.77
C ALA A 24 -13.52 -17.19 -25.79
N GLY A 25 -14.22 -18.31 -25.58
CA GLY A 25 -13.65 -19.66 -25.64
C GLY A 25 -13.22 -20.26 -24.31
N PHE A 26 -13.72 -19.71 -23.18
CA PHE A 26 -13.40 -20.15 -21.83
C PHE A 26 -14.66 -20.60 -21.09
N ASP A 27 -14.84 -21.89 -20.96
CA ASP A 27 -16.04 -22.50 -20.39
C ASP A 27 -15.96 -22.71 -18.88
N GLY A 28 -17.14 -22.82 -18.24
CA GLY A 28 -17.26 -23.21 -16.84
C GLY A 28 -16.63 -22.22 -15.87
N ALA A 29 -16.69 -20.93 -16.17
CA ALA A 29 -16.15 -19.87 -15.32
C ALA A 29 -16.73 -19.97 -13.91
N ARG A 30 -15.83 -20.11 -12.92
CA ARG A 30 -16.12 -20.07 -11.49
C ARG A 30 -15.21 -19.08 -10.83
N GLU A 31 -15.76 -18.12 -10.12
CA GLU A 31 -14.98 -17.17 -9.33
C GLU A 31 -14.20 -17.91 -8.25
N VAL A 32 -12.90 -17.66 -8.19
CA VAL A 32 -11.96 -18.26 -7.22
C VAL A 32 -11.25 -17.23 -6.37
N GLY A 33 -11.39 -15.95 -6.71
CA GLY A 33 -10.83 -14.84 -5.93
C GLY A 33 -11.38 -13.51 -6.39
N LEU A 34 -11.57 -12.60 -5.44
CA LEU A 34 -11.91 -11.20 -5.65
C LEU A 34 -10.78 -10.35 -5.05
N GLY A 35 -10.24 -9.42 -5.81
CA GLY A 35 -9.20 -8.51 -5.34
C GLY A 35 -9.50 -7.06 -5.74
N GLY A 36 -8.71 -6.11 -5.22
CA GLY A 36 -8.88 -4.70 -5.53
C GLY A 36 -8.77 -4.34 -7.02
N PHE A 37 -8.22 -5.24 -7.84
CA PHE A 37 -7.99 -5.04 -9.28
C PHE A 37 -8.91 -5.88 -10.17
N GLY A 38 -9.84 -6.64 -9.62
CA GLY A 38 -10.75 -7.46 -10.41
C GLY A 38 -11.04 -8.82 -9.79
N ALA A 39 -11.89 -9.59 -10.50
CA ALA A 39 -12.26 -10.94 -10.12
C ALA A 39 -11.43 -11.95 -10.91
N VAL A 40 -11.04 -13.03 -10.24
CA VAL A 40 -10.30 -14.15 -10.85
C VAL A 40 -11.24 -15.34 -11.00
N TYR A 41 -11.34 -15.84 -12.23
CA TYR A 41 -12.17 -16.99 -12.58
C TYR A 41 -11.31 -18.19 -12.96
N ARG A 42 -11.65 -19.37 -12.44
CA ARG A 42 -11.16 -20.63 -12.96
C ARG A 42 -12.03 -21.02 -14.14
N CYS A 43 -11.42 -21.28 -15.30
CA CYS A 43 -12.11 -21.64 -16.54
C CYS A 43 -11.43 -22.83 -17.22
N GLN A 44 -12.16 -23.48 -18.14
CA GLN A 44 -11.60 -24.44 -19.08
C GLN A 44 -11.40 -23.78 -20.44
N GLN A 45 -10.14 -23.66 -20.88
CA GLN A 45 -9.81 -23.12 -22.21
C GLN A 45 -10.13 -24.18 -23.29
N ARG A 46 -11.10 -23.89 -24.13
CA ARG A 46 -11.64 -24.86 -25.12
C ARG A 46 -10.60 -25.29 -26.15
N SER A 47 -9.78 -24.38 -26.64
CA SER A 47 -8.82 -24.61 -27.71
C SER A 47 -7.67 -25.57 -27.35
N LEU A 48 -7.32 -25.69 -26.07
CA LEU A 48 -6.18 -26.47 -25.57
C LEU A 48 -6.59 -27.50 -24.51
N ASP A 49 -7.89 -27.63 -24.21
CA ASP A 49 -8.47 -28.50 -23.18
C ASP A 49 -7.72 -28.45 -21.84
N ARG A 50 -7.43 -27.22 -21.38
CA ARG A 50 -6.70 -26.99 -20.12
C ARG A 50 -7.44 -26.06 -19.18
N THR A 51 -7.22 -26.26 -17.88
CA THR A 51 -7.69 -25.32 -16.86
C THR A 51 -6.79 -24.08 -16.81
N VAL A 52 -7.41 -22.91 -16.83
CA VAL A 52 -6.72 -21.60 -16.74
C VAL A 52 -7.35 -20.75 -15.64
N ALA A 53 -6.59 -19.77 -15.14
CA ALA A 53 -7.10 -18.67 -14.35
C ALA A 53 -7.28 -17.46 -15.27
N ILE A 54 -8.42 -16.78 -15.16
CA ILE A 54 -8.70 -15.57 -15.92
C ILE A 54 -9.00 -14.45 -14.93
N LYS A 55 -8.13 -13.44 -14.90
CA LYS A 55 -8.34 -12.23 -14.13
C LYS A 55 -9.06 -11.23 -15.02
N VAL A 56 -10.29 -10.89 -14.68
CA VAL A 56 -11.09 -9.87 -15.36
C VAL A 56 -11.01 -8.60 -14.52
N LEU A 57 -10.55 -7.51 -15.13
CA LEU A 57 -10.48 -6.23 -14.44
C LEU A 57 -11.89 -5.64 -14.31
N THR A 58 -12.20 -5.11 -13.13
CA THR A 58 -13.51 -4.50 -12.83
C THR A 58 -13.56 -3.02 -13.21
N THR A 59 -12.46 -2.46 -13.68
CA THR A 59 -12.39 -1.07 -14.12
C THR A 59 -12.58 -1.02 -15.61
N ASP A 60 -13.51 -0.19 -16.08
CA ASP A 60 -13.56 0.20 -17.47
C ASP A 60 -12.34 1.08 -17.72
N LEU A 61 -11.46 0.60 -18.57
CA LEU A 61 -10.29 1.36 -19.00
C LEU A 61 -10.69 2.15 -20.24
N ASP A 62 -10.37 3.43 -20.28
CA ASP A 62 -10.40 4.17 -21.54
C ASP A 62 -9.42 3.55 -22.54
N VAL A 63 -9.51 3.94 -23.80
CA VAL A 63 -8.72 3.36 -24.90
C VAL A 63 -7.21 3.47 -24.64
N ASP A 64 -6.77 4.59 -24.06
CA ASP A 64 -5.35 4.87 -23.82
C ASP A 64 -4.82 4.01 -22.66
N ASN A 65 -5.60 3.87 -21.58
CA ASN A 65 -5.29 3.03 -20.45
C ASN A 65 -5.36 1.53 -20.79
N LEU A 66 -6.29 1.13 -21.67
CA LEU A 66 -6.35 -0.25 -22.19
C LEU A 66 -5.10 -0.58 -23.03
N GLU A 67 -4.67 0.32 -23.92
CA GLU A 67 -3.44 0.13 -24.71
C GLU A 67 -2.19 0.09 -23.82
N ARG A 68 -2.12 0.95 -22.79
CA ARG A 68 -1.05 0.95 -21.78
C ARG A 68 -1.03 -0.39 -21.05
N PHE A 69 -2.19 -0.86 -20.56
CA PHE A 69 -2.34 -2.16 -19.93
C PHE A 69 -1.85 -3.30 -20.83
N LEU A 70 -2.34 -3.37 -22.06
CA LEU A 70 -1.94 -4.41 -23.01
C LEU A 70 -0.43 -4.36 -23.32
N ARG A 71 0.15 -3.17 -23.35
CA ARG A 71 1.60 -2.98 -23.54
C ARG A 71 2.40 -3.50 -22.34
N GLU A 72 1.97 -3.17 -21.13
CA GLU A 72 2.59 -3.64 -19.89
C GLU A 72 2.47 -5.16 -19.75
N GLN A 73 1.29 -5.73 -20.05
CA GLN A 73 1.11 -7.19 -20.02
C GLN A 73 1.94 -7.91 -21.09
N ARG A 74 2.19 -7.29 -22.26
CA ARG A 74 3.12 -7.83 -23.25
C ARG A 74 4.57 -7.77 -22.78
N ALA A 75 4.97 -6.72 -22.04
CA ALA A 75 6.30 -6.67 -21.40
C ALA A 75 6.45 -7.78 -20.34
N MET A 76 5.39 -8.07 -19.58
CA MET A 76 5.33 -9.20 -18.64
C MET A 76 5.46 -10.56 -19.35
N GLY A 77 5.06 -10.66 -20.61
CA GLY A 77 5.28 -11.85 -21.44
C GLY A 77 6.77 -12.26 -21.50
N LYS A 78 7.71 -11.32 -21.36
CA LYS A 78 9.16 -11.60 -21.29
C LYS A 78 9.56 -12.34 -20.00
N LEU A 79 8.78 -12.20 -18.93
CA LEU A 79 8.99 -12.90 -17.67
C LEU A 79 8.33 -14.29 -17.65
N SER A 80 7.43 -14.61 -18.61
CA SER A 80 6.67 -15.86 -18.65
C SER A 80 7.51 -17.13 -18.85
N GLY A 81 8.83 -17.01 -19.06
CA GLY A 81 9.75 -18.14 -19.10
C GLY A 81 10.46 -18.42 -17.78
N HIS A 82 10.29 -17.55 -16.78
CA HIS A 82 10.95 -17.72 -15.50
C HIS A 82 10.21 -18.77 -14.62
N PRO A 83 10.91 -19.75 -14.02
CA PRO A 83 10.26 -20.87 -13.30
C PRO A 83 9.42 -20.40 -12.10
N ASN A 84 9.76 -19.25 -11.50
CA ASN A 84 9.08 -18.73 -10.31
C ASN A 84 8.24 -17.49 -10.61
N VAL A 85 7.81 -17.30 -11.87
CA VAL A 85 6.82 -16.28 -12.29
C VAL A 85 5.64 -16.98 -12.95
N VAL A 86 4.43 -16.53 -12.64
CA VAL A 86 3.20 -17.09 -13.23
C VAL A 86 3.17 -16.83 -14.73
N ASN A 87 2.97 -17.87 -15.52
CA ASN A 87 2.89 -17.77 -16.96
C ASN A 87 1.61 -17.07 -17.40
N ILE A 88 1.73 -15.97 -18.16
CA ILE A 88 0.63 -15.33 -18.88
C ILE A 88 0.52 -15.98 -20.25
N PHE A 89 -0.65 -16.49 -20.57
CA PHE A 89 -0.90 -17.16 -21.84
C PHE A 89 -1.50 -16.26 -22.89
N GLN A 90 -2.37 -15.33 -22.47
CA GLN A 90 -3.12 -14.46 -23.36
C GLN A 90 -3.62 -13.24 -22.61
N VAL A 91 -3.78 -12.14 -23.31
CA VAL A 91 -4.52 -10.95 -22.86
C VAL A 91 -5.59 -10.62 -23.89
N GLY A 92 -6.72 -10.07 -23.44
CA GLY A 92 -7.84 -9.73 -24.30
C GLY A 92 -8.83 -8.81 -23.60
N ALA A 93 -9.94 -8.52 -24.29
CA ALA A 93 -11.07 -7.81 -23.74
C ALA A 93 -12.35 -8.63 -23.97
N THR A 94 -13.31 -8.57 -23.04
CA THR A 94 -14.64 -9.16 -23.18
C THR A 94 -15.48 -8.39 -24.22
N GLU A 95 -16.67 -8.90 -24.56
CA GLU A 95 -17.58 -8.19 -25.47
C GLU A 95 -18.02 -6.82 -24.90
N SER A 96 -18.10 -6.71 -23.58
CA SER A 96 -18.37 -5.43 -22.88
C SER A 96 -17.15 -4.51 -22.77
N GLY A 97 -15.98 -4.87 -23.35
CA GLY A 97 -14.76 -4.08 -23.31
C GLY A 97 -13.88 -4.27 -22.08
N ARG A 98 -14.24 -5.15 -21.13
CA ARG A 98 -13.46 -5.39 -19.92
C ARG A 98 -12.18 -6.16 -20.21
N PRO A 99 -11.02 -5.64 -19.83
CA PRO A 99 -9.75 -6.34 -20.03
C PRO A 99 -9.66 -7.61 -19.20
N TYR A 100 -9.06 -8.65 -19.78
CA TYR A 100 -8.76 -9.87 -19.04
C TYR A 100 -7.36 -10.41 -19.35
N ILE A 101 -6.81 -11.12 -18.37
CA ILE A 101 -5.53 -11.83 -18.46
C ILE A 101 -5.80 -13.32 -18.25
N VAL A 102 -5.37 -14.13 -19.20
CA VAL A 102 -5.38 -15.61 -19.09
C VAL A 102 -4.01 -16.07 -18.62
N MET A 103 -3.97 -16.77 -17.50
CA MET A 103 -2.75 -17.23 -16.88
C MET A 103 -2.86 -18.67 -16.37
N GLN A 104 -1.73 -19.21 -15.96
CA GLN A 104 -1.68 -20.55 -15.37
C GLN A 104 -2.55 -20.62 -14.11
N TYR A 105 -3.36 -21.66 -14.00
CA TYR A 105 -4.14 -21.94 -12.80
C TYR A 105 -3.30 -22.66 -11.74
N HIS A 106 -3.36 -22.18 -10.49
CA HIS A 106 -2.60 -22.72 -9.36
C HIS A 106 -3.57 -23.39 -8.37
N PRO A 107 -3.69 -24.73 -8.39
CA PRO A 107 -4.70 -25.43 -7.59
C PRO A 107 -4.43 -25.39 -6.08
N ARG A 108 -3.18 -25.14 -5.66
CA ARG A 108 -2.82 -25.04 -4.24
C ARG A 108 -3.07 -23.66 -3.64
N GLY A 109 -3.44 -22.67 -4.48
CA GLY A 109 -3.75 -21.31 -4.06
C GLY A 109 -2.51 -20.50 -3.66
N SER A 110 -2.73 -19.41 -2.92
CA SER A 110 -1.68 -18.47 -2.50
C SER A 110 -1.07 -18.82 -1.14
N LEU A 111 0.11 -18.24 -0.86
CA LEU A 111 0.76 -18.28 0.45
C LEU A 111 -0.16 -17.71 1.55
N HIS A 112 -0.90 -16.64 1.24
CA HIS A 112 -1.91 -16.09 2.14
C HIS A 112 -2.99 -17.11 2.51
N ALA A 113 -3.61 -17.75 1.52
CA ALA A 113 -4.63 -18.77 1.74
C ALA A 113 -4.07 -19.98 2.52
N ARG A 114 -2.83 -20.32 2.28
CA ARG A 114 -2.13 -21.41 2.98
C ARG A 114 -1.91 -21.05 4.46
N ILE A 115 -1.39 -19.86 4.77
CA ILE A 115 -1.17 -19.39 6.15
C ILE A 115 -2.49 -19.43 6.93
N HIS A 116 -3.57 -18.93 6.35
CA HIS A 116 -4.88 -18.93 7.02
C HIS A 116 -5.47 -20.32 7.24
N ARG A 117 -5.24 -21.27 6.31
CA ARG A 117 -5.81 -22.62 6.38
C ARG A 117 -4.98 -23.56 7.25
N ALA A 118 -3.65 -23.50 7.19
CA ALA A 118 -2.74 -24.48 7.75
C ALA A 118 -1.73 -23.89 8.75
N GLY A 119 -1.76 -22.58 8.97
CA GLY A 119 -0.76 -21.86 9.76
C GLY A 119 0.49 -21.49 8.96
N PRO A 120 1.44 -20.79 9.59
CA PRO A 120 2.69 -20.37 8.96
C PRO A 120 3.51 -21.59 8.50
N PRO A 121 4.17 -21.52 7.33
CA PRO A 121 5.17 -22.52 6.93
C PRO A 121 6.34 -22.54 7.90
N SER A 122 7.15 -23.60 7.86
CA SER A 122 8.39 -23.65 8.63
C SER A 122 9.36 -22.55 8.14
N TRP A 123 10.35 -22.20 8.97
CA TRP A 123 11.36 -21.22 8.56
C TRP A 123 12.20 -21.72 7.38
N GLU A 124 12.45 -23.03 7.26
CA GLU A 124 13.16 -23.65 6.14
C GLU A 124 12.39 -23.43 4.83
N GLU A 125 11.09 -23.67 4.86
CA GLU A 125 10.22 -23.46 3.70
C GLU A 125 10.07 -21.97 3.39
N THR A 126 10.04 -21.10 4.40
CA THR A 126 10.02 -19.65 4.19
C THR A 126 11.30 -19.17 3.49
N VAL A 127 12.47 -19.67 3.90
CA VAL A 127 13.74 -19.36 3.23
C VAL A 127 13.74 -19.86 1.78
N HIS A 128 13.23 -21.09 1.53
CA HIS A 128 13.03 -21.59 0.18
C HIS A 128 12.18 -20.65 -0.69
N ILE A 129 11.01 -20.24 -0.19
CA ILE A 129 10.15 -19.27 -0.89
C ILE A 129 10.92 -17.97 -1.15
N GLY A 130 11.66 -17.47 -0.15
CA GLY A 130 12.44 -16.23 -0.27
C GLY A 130 13.48 -16.28 -1.38
N VAL A 131 14.25 -17.35 -1.48
CA VAL A 131 15.26 -17.53 -2.54
C VAL A 131 14.61 -17.53 -3.92
N LYS A 132 13.48 -18.26 -4.08
CA LYS A 132 12.76 -18.32 -5.36
C LYS A 132 12.17 -16.97 -5.77
N MET A 133 11.57 -16.25 -4.82
CA MET A 133 11.00 -14.92 -5.07
C MET A 133 12.08 -13.86 -5.33
N ALA A 134 13.23 -13.96 -4.66
CA ALA A 134 14.37 -13.08 -4.92
C ALA A 134 14.87 -13.22 -6.37
N GLY A 135 14.98 -14.46 -6.89
CA GLY A 135 15.34 -14.70 -8.30
C GLY A 135 14.32 -14.14 -9.29
N ALA A 136 13.02 -14.28 -8.99
CA ALA A 136 11.95 -13.73 -9.81
C ALA A 136 11.98 -12.19 -9.85
N LEU A 137 12.17 -11.53 -8.69
CA LEU A 137 12.28 -10.07 -8.60
C LEU A 137 13.54 -9.56 -9.29
N GLU A 138 14.69 -10.19 -9.06
CA GLU A 138 15.94 -9.81 -9.72
C GLU A 138 15.81 -9.86 -11.25
N THR A 139 15.16 -10.92 -11.76
CA THR A 139 14.92 -11.05 -13.21
C THR A 139 14.02 -9.94 -13.74
N ALA A 140 13.01 -9.55 -12.99
CA ALA A 140 12.12 -8.44 -13.34
C ALA A 140 12.87 -7.09 -13.31
N HIS A 141 13.68 -6.85 -12.27
CA HIS A 141 14.43 -5.62 -12.09
C HIS A 141 15.46 -5.41 -13.22
N ARG A 142 16.12 -6.48 -13.70
CA ARG A 142 17.00 -6.44 -14.87
C ARG A 142 16.29 -6.09 -16.19
N LEU A 143 14.97 -6.23 -16.22
CA LEU A 143 14.11 -5.83 -17.33
C LEU A 143 13.41 -4.48 -17.07
N ASP A 144 13.95 -3.66 -16.16
CA ASP A 144 13.40 -2.37 -15.73
C ASP A 144 11.93 -2.47 -15.27
N THR A 145 11.56 -3.62 -14.68
CA THR A 145 10.21 -3.89 -14.24
C THR A 145 10.18 -4.10 -12.72
N LEU A 146 9.42 -3.25 -12.01
CA LEU A 146 9.16 -3.38 -10.58
C LEU A 146 7.85 -4.14 -10.36
N HIS A 147 7.79 -4.93 -9.28
CA HIS A 147 6.57 -5.64 -8.91
C HIS A 147 5.55 -4.73 -8.20
N ARG A 148 6.00 -3.94 -7.21
CA ARG A 148 5.24 -2.92 -6.46
C ARG A 148 4.15 -3.42 -5.52
N ASP A 149 3.82 -4.72 -5.53
CA ASP A 149 2.79 -5.31 -4.67
C ASP A 149 3.19 -6.74 -4.24
N VAL A 150 4.44 -6.91 -3.76
CA VAL A 150 4.91 -8.21 -3.24
C VAL A 150 4.24 -8.46 -1.90
N LYS A 151 3.41 -9.52 -1.83
CA LYS A 151 2.68 -9.91 -0.62
C LYS A 151 2.29 -11.39 -0.68
N PRO A 152 1.91 -12.02 0.45
CA PRO A 152 1.55 -13.45 0.47
C PRO A 152 0.41 -13.82 -0.46
N ALA A 153 -0.51 -12.90 -0.77
CA ALA A 153 -1.62 -13.15 -1.70
C ALA A 153 -1.14 -13.31 -3.16
N ASN A 154 0.00 -12.70 -3.51
CA ASN A 154 0.56 -12.71 -4.85
C ASN A 154 1.66 -13.78 -5.06
N ILE A 155 1.90 -14.67 -4.07
CA ILE A 155 2.76 -15.85 -4.22
C ILE A 155 1.85 -17.07 -4.30
N LEU A 156 1.79 -17.69 -5.46
CA LEU A 156 0.96 -18.85 -5.76
C LEU A 156 1.81 -20.13 -5.79
N PHE A 157 1.19 -21.28 -5.51
CA PHE A 157 1.89 -22.56 -5.56
C PHE A 157 1.41 -23.43 -6.70
N THR A 158 2.35 -23.91 -7.51
CA THR A 158 2.08 -24.92 -8.55
C THR A 158 1.56 -26.21 -7.94
N GLU A 159 1.06 -27.13 -8.76
CA GLU A 159 0.67 -28.48 -8.31
C GLU A 159 1.84 -29.26 -7.69
N TYR A 160 3.07 -28.96 -8.08
CA TYR A 160 4.31 -29.55 -7.54
C TYR A 160 4.81 -28.89 -6.26
N GLY A 161 4.20 -27.76 -5.82
CA GLY A 161 4.55 -27.04 -4.61
C GLY A 161 5.55 -25.91 -4.81
N GLU A 162 5.99 -25.66 -6.06
CA GLU A 162 6.91 -24.55 -6.36
C GLU A 162 6.20 -23.20 -6.26
N PRO A 163 6.80 -22.20 -5.58
CA PRO A 163 6.24 -20.86 -5.48
C PRO A 163 6.43 -20.08 -6.77
N GLN A 164 5.40 -19.37 -7.20
CA GLN A 164 5.43 -18.46 -8.35
C GLN A 164 4.82 -17.11 -8.00
N LEU A 165 5.47 -16.03 -8.43
CA LEU A 165 5.04 -14.64 -8.23
C LEU A 165 4.07 -14.23 -9.34
N THR A 166 2.95 -13.61 -8.98
CA THR A 166 1.89 -13.14 -9.90
C THR A 166 1.62 -11.65 -9.71
N ASP A 167 0.86 -11.06 -10.61
CA ASP A 167 0.35 -9.69 -10.52
C ASP A 167 1.42 -8.59 -10.58
N PHE A 168 2.47 -8.78 -11.40
CA PHE A 168 3.44 -7.74 -11.68
C PHE A 168 2.78 -6.49 -12.30
N GLY A 169 3.08 -5.32 -11.78
CA GLY A 169 2.80 -4.03 -12.39
C GLY A 169 1.31 -3.65 -12.54
N ILE A 170 0.35 -4.51 -12.14
CA ILE A 170 -1.09 -4.21 -12.22
C ILE A 170 -1.47 -3.01 -11.36
N ALA A 171 -0.70 -2.73 -10.30
CA ALA A 171 -0.86 -1.55 -9.47
C ALA A 171 -0.70 -0.21 -10.25
N ARG A 172 0.00 -0.23 -11.39
CA ARG A 172 0.24 0.96 -12.23
C ARG A 172 -0.99 1.37 -13.06
N ILE A 173 -1.89 0.43 -13.36
CA ILE A 173 -3.07 0.66 -14.22
C ILE A 173 -4.13 1.50 -13.51
N LYS A 174 -4.16 1.48 -12.19
CA LYS A 174 -5.10 2.23 -11.34
C LYS A 174 -4.46 3.45 -10.65
N GLY A 175 -3.43 4.08 -11.23
CA GLY A 175 -2.77 5.22 -10.59
C GLY A 175 -2.05 4.88 -9.27
N GLY A 176 -1.92 3.58 -8.94
CA GLY A 176 -1.13 3.14 -7.80
C GLY A 176 0.35 3.31 -8.12
N PHE A 177 1.00 4.32 -7.52
CA PHE A 177 2.44 4.61 -7.58
C PHE A 177 3.00 5.35 -8.81
N GLU A 178 2.25 5.97 -9.69
CA GLU A 178 2.82 7.13 -10.37
C GLU A 178 2.77 8.32 -9.42
N THR A 179 3.83 8.48 -8.72
CA THR A 179 4.05 9.32 -7.56
C THR A 179 4.30 10.79 -7.92
N ALA A 180 3.47 11.38 -8.76
CA ALA A 180 3.24 12.81 -8.65
C ALA A 180 2.22 13.12 -7.53
N THR A 181 1.39 12.13 -7.10
CA THR A 181 0.24 12.39 -6.20
C THR A 181 0.16 11.48 -4.96
N GLY A 182 1.05 10.48 -4.81
CA GLY A 182 1.21 9.75 -3.54
C GLY A 182 0.02 8.95 -3.01
N VAL A 183 -0.76 8.36 -3.88
CA VAL A 183 -1.90 7.54 -3.45
C VAL A 183 -1.47 6.10 -3.17
N VAL A 184 -1.56 5.66 -1.92
CA VAL A 184 -1.23 4.30 -1.50
C VAL A 184 -2.42 3.37 -1.76
N THR A 185 -2.37 2.60 -2.85
CA THR A 185 -3.38 1.57 -3.20
C THR A 185 -3.01 0.18 -2.69
N ALA A 186 -1.78 0.00 -2.21
CA ALA A 186 -1.25 -1.28 -1.71
C ALA A 186 -1.78 -1.64 -0.31
N SER A 187 -1.57 -2.89 0.10
CA SER A 187 -1.75 -3.31 1.49
C SER A 187 -0.64 -2.67 2.34
N PRO A 188 -0.91 -1.65 3.18
CA PRO A 188 0.13 -0.83 3.83
C PRO A 188 1.16 -1.68 4.60
N ALA A 189 0.70 -2.80 5.16
CA ALA A 189 1.54 -3.70 5.96
C ALA A 189 2.71 -4.36 5.19
N PHE A 190 2.71 -4.31 3.85
CA PHE A 190 3.77 -4.86 3.00
C PHE A 190 4.47 -3.78 2.16
N THR A 191 4.03 -2.53 2.27
CA THR A 191 4.55 -1.41 1.48
C THR A 191 5.74 -0.77 2.20
N ALA A 192 6.80 -0.50 1.46
CA ALA A 192 8.00 0.13 1.98
C ALA A 192 7.74 1.54 2.54
N PRO A 193 8.43 1.94 3.64
CA PRO A 193 8.24 3.25 4.28
C PRO A 193 8.34 4.42 3.31
N GLU A 194 9.36 4.46 2.47
CA GLU A 194 9.59 5.53 1.48
C GLU A 194 8.44 5.63 0.47
N VAL A 195 7.83 4.51 0.13
CA VAL A 195 6.69 4.49 -0.79
C VAL A 195 5.42 5.00 -0.10
N LEU A 196 5.23 4.68 1.18
CA LEU A 196 4.16 5.26 2.01
C LEU A 196 4.35 6.77 2.19
N GLU A 197 5.59 7.23 2.23
CA GLU A 197 5.97 8.65 2.26
C GLU A 197 5.83 9.34 0.88
N GLY A 198 5.39 8.61 -0.17
CA GLY A 198 5.15 9.16 -1.50
C GLY A 198 6.37 9.23 -2.40
N GLN A 199 7.47 8.56 -2.05
CA GLN A 199 8.61 8.45 -2.95
C GLN A 199 8.35 7.44 -4.07
N THR A 200 9.03 7.62 -5.20
CA THR A 200 8.94 6.67 -6.32
C THR A 200 9.45 5.29 -5.91
N PRO A 201 8.68 4.22 -6.13
CA PRO A 201 9.13 2.85 -5.89
C PRO A 201 10.42 2.53 -6.65
N THR A 202 11.30 1.80 -5.99
CA THR A 202 12.60 1.35 -6.52
C THR A 202 12.76 -0.16 -6.32
N PRO A 203 13.79 -0.82 -6.86
CA PRO A 203 14.09 -2.20 -6.53
C PRO A 203 14.19 -2.47 -5.01
N ALA A 204 14.71 -1.51 -4.24
CA ALA A 204 14.78 -1.60 -2.78
C ALA A 204 13.40 -1.64 -2.10
N SER A 205 12.39 -1.02 -2.71
CA SER A 205 11.01 -1.12 -2.21
C SER A 205 10.42 -2.53 -2.39
N ASP A 206 10.72 -3.21 -3.49
CA ASP A 206 10.32 -4.61 -3.71
C ASP A 206 11.07 -5.56 -2.75
N VAL A 207 12.36 -5.28 -2.46
CA VAL A 207 13.15 -6.01 -1.45
C VAL A 207 12.50 -5.91 -0.06
N TYR A 208 12.10 -4.70 0.36
CA TYR A 208 11.35 -4.52 1.60
C TYR A 208 10.04 -5.32 1.61
N SER A 209 9.27 -5.23 0.54
CA SER A 209 7.99 -5.93 0.43
C SER A 209 8.16 -7.46 0.47
N LEU A 210 9.26 -7.98 -0.10
CA LEU A 210 9.63 -9.39 0.06
C LEU A 210 10.00 -9.71 1.49
N GLY A 211 10.81 -8.88 2.16
CA GLY A 211 11.13 -9.02 3.60
C GLY A 211 9.87 -9.07 4.47
N ALA A 212 8.94 -8.14 4.29
CA ALA A 212 7.66 -8.10 4.99
C ALA A 212 6.79 -9.35 4.70
N THR A 213 6.86 -9.88 3.48
CA THR A 213 6.20 -11.12 3.08
C THR A 213 6.81 -12.33 3.79
N LEU A 214 8.14 -12.42 3.88
CA LEU A 214 8.83 -13.48 4.61
C LEU A 214 8.58 -13.39 6.12
N PHE A 215 8.54 -12.17 6.67
CA PHE A 215 8.10 -11.97 8.05
C PHE A 215 6.71 -12.56 8.29
N CYS A 216 5.75 -12.21 7.43
CA CYS A 216 4.39 -12.75 7.51
C CYS A 216 4.36 -14.28 7.35
N ALA A 217 5.23 -14.84 6.51
CA ALA A 217 5.33 -16.29 6.34
C ALA A 217 5.81 -16.99 7.61
N VAL A 218 6.85 -16.50 8.29
CA VAL A 218 7.37 -17.16 9.52
C VAL A 218 6.50 -16.91 10.76
N THR A 219 5.80 -15.76 10.83
CA THR A 219 5.02 -15.37 12.02
C THR A 219 3.55 -15.75 11.93
N GLY A 220 3.01 -15.85 10.71
CA GLY A 220 1.59 -16.07 10.45
C GLY A 220 0.75 -14.78 10.39
N HIS A 221 1.34 -13.61 10.62
CA HIS A 221 0.69 -12.31 10.56
C HIS A 221 1.61 -11.24 9.93
N ALA A 222 1.07 -10.15 9.43
CA ALA A 222 1.89 -9.07 8.93
C ALA A 222 2.59 -8.32 10.08
N ALA A 223 3.83 -7.81 9.85
CA ALA A 223 4.61 -7.09 10.86
C ALA A 223 3.86 -5.89 11.43
N PHE A 224 3.16 -5.19 10.55
CA PHE A 224 2.40 -3.98 10.87
C PHE A 224 0.93 -4.17 10.52
N GLU A 225 0.36 -5.32 10.90
CA GLU A 225 -1.08 -5.56 10.73
C GLU A 225 -1.88 -4.48 11.46
N ARG A 226 -2.97 -4.03 10.83
CA ARG A 226 -3.85 -3.02 11.39
C ARG A 226 -4.53 -3.57 12.65
N ARG A 227 -4.34 -2.89 13.78
CA ARG A 227 -4.97 -3.27 15.06
C ARG A 227 -6.46 -2.90 15.04
N SER A 228 -7.28 -3.64 15.80
CA SER A 228 -8.71 -3.33 15.91
C SER A 228 -8.90 -1.91 16.45
N GLY A 229 -9.61 -1.06 15.71
CA GLY A 229 -9.80 0.35 16.05
C GLY A 229 -8.61 1.27 15.72
N GLU A 230 -7.53 0.74 15.13
CA GLU A 230 -6.37 1.56 14.76
C GLU A 230 -6.65 2.37 13.49
N GLN A 231 -6.29 3.64 13.52
CA GLN A 231 -6.36 4.52 12.35
C GLN A 231 -5.26 4.16 11.34
N VAL A 232 -5.51 4.32 10.05
CA VAL A 232 -4.54 4.04 8.97
C VAL A 232 -3.23 4.81 9.17
N ILE A 233 -3.32 6.05 9.63
CA ILE A 233 -2.16 6.89 9.92
C ILE A 233 -1.31 6.33 11.07
N ALA A 234 -1.94 5.80 12.12
CA ALA A 234 -1.21 5.18 13.21
C ALA A 234 -0.45 3.93 12.74
N GLN A 235 -1.05 3.14 11.82
CA GLN A 235 -0.36 2.05 11.15
C GLN A 235 0.83 2.55 10.33
N PHE A 236 0.70 3.64 9.56
CA PHE A 236 1.79 4.24 8.79
C PHE A 236 2.93 4.70 9.68
N LEU A 237 2.63 5.38 10.78
CA LEU A 237 3.62 5.80 11.76
C LEU A 237 4.38 4.60 12.35
N ARG A 238 3.71 3.48 12.62
CA ARG A 238 4.38 2.25 13.07
C ARG A 238 5.32 1.69 12.01
N ILE A 239 4.89 1.64 10.75
CA ILE A 239 5.72 1.14 9.64
C ILE A 239 7.01 1.96 9.50
N THR A 240 6.94 3.28 9.69
CA THR A 240 8.09 4.19 9.53
C THR A 240 8.96 4.33 10.78
N SER A 241 8.51 3.90 11.97
CA SER A 241 9.21 4.19 13.23
C SER A 241 9.47 2.97 14.12
N GLU A 242 8.79 1.84 13.92
CA GLU A 242 8.94 0.66 14.77
C GLU A 242 9.65 -0.48 14.03
N PRO A 243 10.49 -1.27 14.70
CA PRO A 243 11.03 -2.51 14.12
C PRO A 243 9.95 -3.60 14.07
N ALA A 244 10.11 -4.54 13.15
CA ALA A 244 9.25 -5.73 13.09
C ALA A 244 9.44 -6.61 14.35
N ASP A 245 8.34 -7.08 14.95
CA ASP A 245 8.36 -7.79 16.21
C ASP A 245 8.23 -9.32 16.02
N PHE A 246 9.35 -10.02 16.19
CA PHE A 246 9.42 -11.48 16.11
C PHE A 246 9.11 -12.20 17.44
N ARG A 247 8.60 -11.50 18.47
CA ARG A 247 8.37 -12.12 19.78
C ARG A 247 7.48 -13.36 19.70
N GLY A 248 7.92 -14.44 20.34
CA GLY A 248 7.20 -15.71 20.38
C GLY A 248 7.44 -16.64 19.19
N VAL A 249 8.17 -16.21 18.16
CA VAL A 249 8.48 -17.02 16.98
C VAL A 249 9.88 -17.61 17.09
N ARG A 250 9.98 -18.95 16.89
CA ARG A 250 11.27 -19.66 16.91
C ARG A 250 11.82 -19.75 15.49
N VAL A 251 12.72 -18.83 15.15
CA VAL A 251 13.50 -18.86 13.92
C VAL A 251 14.99 -18.70 14.25
N PRO A 252 15.91 -19.29 13.47
CA PRO A 252 17.35 -19.04 13.62
C PRO A 252 17.67 -17.54 13.52
N ASP A 253 18.67 -17.10 14.29
CA ASP A 253 19.04 -15.68 14.35
C ASP A 253 19.49 -15.13 12.99
N ASP A 254 20.12 -15.95 12.16
CA ASP A 254 20.56 -15.55 10.81
C ASP A 254 19.38 -15.43 9.82
N VAL A 255 18.32 -16.21 9.98
CA VAL A 255 17.07 -16.04 9.20
C VAL A 255 16.37 -14.74 9.61
N ARG A 256 16.27 -14.50 10.94
CA ARG A 256 15.72 -13.24 11.47
C ARG A 256 16.49 -12.05 10.92
N ALA A 257 17.83 -12.09 11.03
CA ALA A 257 18.69 -10.99 10.58
C ALA A 257 18.51 -10.68 9.07
N ALA A 258 18.39 -11.70 8.22
CA ALA A 258 18.15 -11.51 6.78
C ALA A 258 16.79 -10.84 6.51
N ILE A 259 15.74 -11.22 7.23
CA ILE A 259 14.41 -10.59 7.10
C ILE A 259 14.44 -9.14 7.63
N GLU A 260 15.05 -8.90 8.80
CA GLU A 260 15.21 -7.56 9.38
C GLU A 260 16.03 -6.64 8.47
N HIS A 261 17.10 -7.16 7.85
CA HIS A 261 17.92 -6.42 6.88
C HIS A 261 17.10 -6.02 5.64
N ALA A 262 16.31 -6.94 5.08
CA ALA A 262 15.41 -6.61 3.97
C ALA A 262 14.35 -5.57 4.36
N MET A 263 13.92 -5.57 5.62
CA MET A 263 12.91 -4.63 6.17
C MET A 263 13.52 -3.38 6.82
N ALA A 264 14.79 -3.08 6.59
CA ALA A 264 15.39 -1.85 7.11
C ALA A 264 14.59 -0.62 6.65
N PRO A 265 14.32 0.36 7.55
CA PRO A 265 13.52 1.54 7.20
C PRO A 265 14.12 2.36 6.06
N THR A 266 15.45 2.53 6.06
CA THR A 266 16.18 3.27 5.04
C THR A 266 16.49 2.36 3.84
N PRO A 267 16.17 2.73 2.60
CA PRO A 267 16.46 1.90 1.42
C PRO A 267 17.93 1.50 1.26
N ASP A 268 18.86 2.41 1.59
CA ASP A 268 20.31 2.17 1.48
C ASP A 268 20.87 1.17 2.52
N ASP A 269 20.10 0.93 3.61
CA ASP A 269 20.45 -0.04 4.65
C ASP A 269 19.89 -1.45 4.34
N ARG A 270 19.27 -1.67 3.17
CA ARG A 270 18.75 -2.96 2.71
C ARG A 270 19.74 -3.64 1.77
N PRO A 271 19.57 -4.95 1.49
CA PRO A 271 20.28 -5.58 0.36
C PRO A 271 20.10 -4.75 -0.91
N ALA A 272 21.21 -4.44 -1.59
CA ALA A 272 21.20 -3.52 -2.74
C ALA A 272 20.39 -4.06 -3.92
N THR A 273 20.26 -5.39 -4.03
CA THR A 273 19.48 -6.07 -5.06
C THR A 273 18.63 -7.20 -4.45
N ALA A 274 17.62 -7.64 -5.18
CA ALA A 274 16.87 -8.83 -4.80
C ALA A 274 17.76 -10.09 -4.81
N ALA A 275 18.74 -10.16 -5.72
CA ALA A 275 19.72 -11.25 -5.77
C ALA A 275 20.59 -11.30 -4.50
N GLU A 276 21.00 -10.15 -3.96
CA GLU A 276 21.77 -10.08 -2.72
C GLU A 276 20.98 -10.63 -1.53
N LEU A 277 19.70 -10.25 -1.39
CA LEU A 277 18.80 -10.88 -0.40
C LEU A 277 18.70 -12.39 -0.61
N GLY A 278 18.54 -12.84 -1.85
CA GLY A 278 18.50 -14.26 -2.20
C GLY A 278 19.78 -14.99 -1.79
N ASP A 279 20.95 -14.38 -1.95
CA ASP A 279 22.24 -14.96 -1.53
C ASP A 279 22.40 -14.97 -0.01
N GLU A 280 21.90 -13.96 0.71
CA GLU A 280 21.84 -14.00 2.18
C GLU A 280 20.99 -15.20 2.66
N LEU A 281 19.81 -15.40 2.09
CA LEU A 281 18.94 -16.53 2.40
C LEU A 281 19.60 -17.88 2.05
N ARG A 282 20.31 -17.99 0.93
CA ARG A 282 21.10 -19.18 0.58
C ARG A 282 22.26 -19.42 1.57
N ASN A 283 22.84 -18.36 2.11
CA ASN A 283 23.85 -18.47 3.16
C ASN A 283 23.24 -18.97 4.48
N THR A 284 21.99 -18.57 4.83
CA THR A 284 21.30 -19.17 5.97
C THR A 284 21.04 -20.66 5.76
N GLN A 285 20.66 -21.09 4.56
CA GLN A 285 20.53 -22.52 4.25
C GLN A 285 21.86 -23.28 4.47
N ARG A 286 22.99 -22.77 3.98
CA ARG A 286 24.31 -23.38 4.17
C ARG A 286 24.68 -23.50 5.65
N ARG A 287 24.50 -22.42 6.43
CA ARG A 287 24.86 -22.40 7.86
C ARG A 287 24.01 -23.36 8.68
N ASN A 288 22.76 -23.58 8.30
CA ASN A 288 21.85 -24.49 8.99
C ASN A 288 21.82 -25.90 8.39
N GLY A 289 22.76 -26.25 7.49
CA GLY A 289 22.90 -27.60 6.95
C GLY A 289 21.78 -28.03 5.99
N LEU A 290 21.03 -27.08 5.43
CA LEU A 290 20.00 -27.35 4.44
C LEU A 290 20.59 -27.48 3.04
N ALA A 291 19.88 -28.15 2.14
CA ALA A 291 20.14 -28.07 0.72
C ALA A 291 20.00 -26.61 0.25
N VAL A 292 20.97 -26.12 -0.53
CA VAL A 292 20.94 -24.74 -1.04
C VAL A 292 20.09 -24.70 -2.29
N ASP A 293 19.07 -23.88 -2.26
CA ASP A 293 18.17 -23.69 -3.40
C ASP A 293 18.86 -22.98 -4.57
N ASP A 294 18.47 -23.34 -5.78
CA ASP A 294 18.80 -22.59 -6.98
C ASP A 294 17.96 -21.31 -7.02
N MET A 295 18.66 -20.19 -7.18
CA MET A 295 18.07 -18.89 -7.49
C MET A 295 18.17 -18.67 -8.99
N SER A 296 17.04 -18.81 -9.69
CA SER A 296 16.99 -18.62 -11.13
C SER A 296 17.12 -17.14 -11.47
N VAL A 297 18.25 -16.77 -12.06
CA VAL A 297 18.51 -15.42 -12.58
C VAL A 297 19.15 -15.60 -13.97
N PRO A 298 18.70 -14.87 -15.02
CA PRO A 298 19.28 -14.97 -16.34
C PRO A 298 20.80 -14.67 -16.29
N ALA A 299 21.60 -15.48 -16.97
CA ALA A 299 23.00 -15.17 -17.17
C ALA A 299 23.14 -13.88 -18.00
N ASP A 300 24.12 -13.05 -17.72
CA ASP A 300 24.42 -11.83 -18.49
C ASP A 300 24.79 -12.19 -19.93
N THR A 301 23.80 -12.33 -20.80
CA THR A 301 24.01 -12.41 -22.24
C THR A 301 23.97 -11.00 -22.80
N GLY A 302 25.14 -10.49 -23.16
CA GLY A 302 25.27 -9.19 -23.85
C GLY A 302 24.36 -9.11 -25.09
N GLY A 303 23.60 -8.09 -25.11
CA GLY A 303 22.67 -7.49 -26.00
C GLY A 303 22.40 -8.03 -27.41
N GLU A 304 21.12 -8.13 -27.72
CA GLU A 304 20.57 -7.78 -29.05
C GLU A 304 19.21 -7.13 -28.90
N ARG A 305 19.10 -5.89 -29.40
CA ARG A 305 17.87 -5.10 -29.45
C ARG A 305 17.09 -5.49 -30.71
N HIS A 306 15.83 -5.84 -30.60
CA HIS A 306 14.92 -5.95 -31.75
C HIS A 306 13.79 -4.93 -31.67
N GLY A 307 13.52 -4.39 -32.87
CA GLY A 307 12.82 -3.15 -33.15
C GLY A 307 11.29 -3.14 -32.95
N GLU A 308 10.81 -1.94 -32.96
CA GLU A 308 9.43 -1.50 -32.83
C GLU A 308 8.53 -1.92 -33.99
N HIS A 309 7.28 -2.27 -33.66
CA HIS A 309 6.19 -2.30 -34.64
C HIS A 309 4.93 -1.66 -34.05
N ASN A 310 4.35 -0.72 -34.80
CA ASN A 310 3.20 0.12 -34.44
C ASN A 310 1.94 -0.39 -35.15
N PRO A 311 0.77 -0.51 -34.51
CA PRO A 311 -0.49 -0.63 -35.20
C PRO A 311 -1.53 0.47 -34.82
N ALA A 312 -2.42 0.71 -35.76
CA ALA A 312 -3.40 1.78 -35.89
C ALA A 312 -4.74 1.59 -35.09
N PRO A 313 -5.63 2.61 -35.02
CA PRO A 313 -6.63 2.78 -33.94
C PRO A 313 -8.02 2.15 -34.21
N ALA A 314 -8.78 1.89 -33.14
CA ALA A 314 -10.16 1.41 -33.18
C ALA A 314 -11.12 2.20 -32.28
N GLN A 315 -12.40 2.17 -32.61
CA GLN A 315 -13.48 3.10 -32.25
C GLN A 315 -14.21 2.81 -30.93
N ARG A 316 -14.82 3.88 -30.36
CA ARG A 316 -15.61 3.95 -29.11
C ARG A 316 -17.02 3.37 -29.18
N LEU A 317 -17.53 2.95 -28.02
CA LEU A 317 -18.96 2.93 -27.65
C LEU A 317 -19.11 3.08 -26.13
N GLU A 318 -20.00 3.97 -25.69
CA GLU A 318 -20.27 4.39 -24.30
C GLU A 318 -21.57 3.79 -23.76
N VAL A 319 -21.66 3.56 -22.42
CA VAL A 319 -22.69 4.06 -21.48
C VAL A 319 -22.42 3.56 -20.06
N GLU A 320 -22.18 4.47 -19.11
CA GLU A 320 -22.22 4.23 -17.66
C GLU A 320 -23.07 5.30 -16.97
N THR A 321 -23.70 4.94 -15.84
CA THR A 321 -24.36 5.91 -14.95
C THR A 321 -23.29 6.70 -14.21
N ALA A 322 -23.14 7.97 -14.58
CA ALA A 322 -22.17 8.89 -14.01
C ALA A 322 -22.37 9.06 -12.49
N LEU A 323 -21.31 8.98 -11.70
CA LEU A 323 -21.32 9.28 -10.27
C LEU A 323 -21.77 10.73 -10.03
N ARG A 324 -22.69 10.92 -9.09
CA ARG A 324 -23.25 12.22 -8.74
C ARG A 324 -22.34 12.92 -7.74
N VAL A 325 -21.86 14.12 -8.11
CA VAL A 325 -20.86 14.86 -7.32
C VAL A 325 -21.35 16.26 -6.97
N ILE A 326 -21.10 16.71 -5.75
CA ILE A 326 -21.23 18.10 -5.34
C ILE A 326 -19.82 18.68 -5.12
N VAL A 327 -19.61 19.90 -5.64
CA VAL A 327 -18.36 20.65 -5.47
C VAL A 327 -18.60 21.86 -4.59
N ALA A 328 -17.84 21.99 -3.48
CA ALA A 328 -17.88 23.13 -2.57
C ALA A 328 -16.51 23.83 -2.51
N GLU A 329 -16.46 25.05 -2.99
CA GLU A 329 -15.24 25.86 -3.11
C GLU A 329 -15.65 27.34 -3.14
N ASP A 330 -14.99 28.19 -2.37
CA ASP A 330 -15.32 29.62 -2.30
C ASP A 330 -14.76 30.40 -3.50
N ASP A 331 -13.60 30.00 -4.04
CA ASP A 331 -13.07 30.54 -5.29
C ASP A 331 -13.92 30.10 -6.48
N VAL A 332 -14.61 31.06 -7.08
CA VAL A 332 -15.53 30.82 -8.21
C VAL A 332 -14.82 30.19 -9.41
N LEU A 333 -13.60 30.63 -9.73
CA LEU A 333 -12.86 30.11 -10.89
C LEU A 333 -12.43 28.65 -10.65
N LEU A 334 -11.97 28.33 -9.45
CA LEU A 334 -11.57 26.98 -9.09
C LEU A 334 -12.80 26.06 -9.05
N ARG A 335 -13.91 26.52 -8.47
CA ARG A 335 -15.18 25.77 -8.41
C ARG A 335 -15.70 25.42 -9.80
N GLU A 336 -15.80 26.40 -10.70
CA GLU A 336 -16.22 26.19 -12.09
C GLU A 336 -15.23 25.30 -12.85
N GLY A 337 -13.93 25.47 -12.60
CA GLY A 337 -12.88 24.63 -13.18
C GLY A 337 -13.02 23.17 -12.77
N LEU A 338 -13.21 22.91 -11.47
CA LEU A 338 -13.44 21.56 -10.92
C LEU A 338 -14.72 20.94 -11.47
N ALA A 339 -15.83 21.68 -11.47
CA ALA A 339 -17.11 21.20 -11.99
C ALA A 339 -16.99 20.82 -13.48
N SER A 340 -16.40 21.71 -14.30
CA SER A 340 -16.18 21.43 -15.73
C SER A 340 -15.22 20.25 -15.97
N LEU A 341 -14.23 20.07 -15.11
CA LEU A 341 -13.29 18.94 -15.17
C LEU A 341 -14.03 17.63 -14.89
N LEU A 342 -14.83 17.59 -13.81
CA LEU A 342 -15.58 16.42 -13.39
C LEU A 342 -16.61 16.00 -14.44
N ASP A 343 -17.38 16.94 -14.98
CA ASP A 343 -18.37 16.65 -16.04
C ASP A 343 -17.71 16.06 -17.30
N ARG A 344 -16.53 16.59 -17.70
CA ARG A 344 -15.78 16.04 -18.84
C ARG A 344 -15.13 14.68 -18.56
N SER A 345 -14.96 14.34 -17.29
CA SER A 345 -14.35 13.08 -16.84
C SER A 345 -15.38 12.01 -16.51
N GLY A 346 -16.67 12.22 -16.86
CA GLY A 346 -17.71 11.20 -16.71
C GLY A 346 -18.48 11.25 -15.38
N PHE A 347 -18.22 12.22 -14.50
CA PHE A 347 -19.04 12.48 -13.32
C PHE A 347 -20.24 13.37 -13.69
N HIS A 348 -21.25 13.35 -12.87
CA HIS A 348 -22.41 14.24 -13.00
C HIS A 348 -22.43 15.23 -11.84
N VAL A 349 -22.02 16.48 -12.10
CA VAL A 349 -22.02 17.54 -11.08
C VAL A 349 -23.46 17.99 -10.82
N VAL A 350 -24.04 17.53 -9.71
CA VAL A 350 -25.44 17.80 -9.33
C VAL A 350 -25.61 19.09 -8.51
N GLY A 351 -24.49 19.66 -8.03
CA GLY A 351 -24.55 20.91 -7.27
C GLY A 351 -23.18 21.56 -7.09
N GLN A 352 -23.21 22.88 -6.90
CA GLN A 352 -22.03 23.69 -6.59
C GLN A 352 -22.35 24.61 -5.41
N ALA A 353 -21.47 24.69 -4.40
CA ALA A 353 -21.63 25.49 -3.21
C ALA A 353 -20.43 26.43 -3.01
N GLY A 354 -20.65 27.62 -2.48
CA GLY A 354 -19.60 28.58 -2.12
C GLY A 354 -19.29 28.62 -0.62
N ASN A 355 -20.01 27.84 0.19
CA ASN A 355 -19.84 27.76 1.65
C ASN A 355 -20.44 26.46 2.22
N GLY A 356 -20.14 26.19 3.49
CA GLY A 356 -20.56 24.95 4.17
C GLY A 356 -22.09 24.83 4.33
N VAL A 357 -22.82 25.93 4.49
CA VAL A 357 -24.30 25.91 4.65
C VAL A 357 -24.98 25.52 3.33
N GLU A 358 -24.54 26.10 2.22
CA GLU A 358 -25.01 25.74 0.88
C GLU A 358 -24.67 24.28 0.56
N LEU A 359 -23.47 23.83 0.91
CA LEU A 359 -23.04 22.43 0.73
C LEU A 359 -24.00 21.48 1.44
N LEU A 360 -24.27 21.66 2.72
CA LEU A 360 -25.18 20.81 3.47
C LEU A 360 -26.59 20.80 2.87
N ALA A 361 -27.11 21.98 2.48
CA ALA A 361 -28.42 22.08 1.84
C ALA A 361 -28.50 21.27 0.53
N LEU A 362 -27.44 21.33 -0.30
CA LEU A 362 -27.36 20.56 -1.54
C LEU A 362 -27.22 19.06 -1.29
N VAL A 363 -26.42 18.63 -0.31
CA VAL A 363 -26.28 17.21 0.04
C VAL A 363 -27.62 16.60 0.47
N HIS A 364 -28.40 17.32 1.27
CA HIS A 364 -29.74 16.89 1.67
C HIS A 364 -30.72 16.81 0.48
N ALA A 365 -30.64 17.73 -0.47
CA ALA A 365 -31.54 17.77 -1.62
C ALA A 365 -31.18 16.73 -2.69
N GLU A 366 -29.90 16.52 -2.96
CA GLU A 366 -29.43 15.77 -4.10
C GLU A 366 -28.89 14.37 -3.75
N THR A 367 -28.58 14.09 -2.47
CA THR A 367 -27.99 12.81 -2.02
C THR A 367 -26.90 12.29 -2.95
N PRO A 368 -25.73 12.97 -3.04
CA PRO A 368 -24.69 12.66 -3.98
C PRO A 368 -23.91 11.40 -3.57
N ASP A 369 -23.26 10.75 -4.53
CA ASP A 369 -22.31 9.65 -4.29
C ASP A 369 -21.01 10.18 -3.73
N LEU A 370 -20.65 11.44 -4.05
CA LEU A 370 -19.38 12.05 -3.71
C LEU A 370 -19.51 13.56 -3.43
N VAL A 371 -18.77 14.03 -2.47
CA VAL A 371 -18.59 15.47 -2.17
C VAL A 371 -17.12 15.84 -2.29
N VAL A 372 -16.81 16.91 -3.01
CA VAL A 372 -15.49 17.55 -3.04
C VAL A 372 -15.62 18.90 -2.36
N THR A 373 -14.90 19.13 -1.26
CA THR A 373 -15.02 20.36 -0.48
C THR A 373 -13.67 20.98 -0.14
N ASP A 374 -13.56 22.32 -0.21
CA ASP A 374 -12.45 23.04 0.41
C ASP A 374 -12.62 23.03 1.92
N ILE A 375 -11.52 23.07 2.66
CA ILE A 375 -11.53 23.21 4.13
C ILE A 375 -12.03 24.60 4.53
N ARG A 376 -11.50 25.64 3.89
CA ARG A 376 -11.63 27.03 4.31
C ARG A 376 -12.59 27.80 3.43
N MET A 377 -13.83 27.88 3.85
CA MET A 377 -14.90 28.59 3.13
C MET A 377 -15.49 29.72 4.01
N PRO A 378 -16.25 30.67 3.43
CA PRO A 378 -16.99 31.65 4.23
C PRO A 378 -17.90 30.99 5.28
N PRO A 379 -18.18 31.63 6.44
CA PRO A 379 -17.89 33.05 6.75
C PRO A 379 -16.52 33.33 7.39
N THR A 380 -15.88 32.35 8.03
CA THR A 380 -14.65 32.63 8.80
C THR A 380 -13.36 32.21 8.07
N HIS A 381 -13.46 31.40 7.02
CA HIS A 381 -12.35 30.82 6.25
C HIS A 381 -11.38 30.01 7.14
N THR A 382 -11.91 29.22 8.07
CA THR A 382 -11.13 28.38 8.99
C THR A 382 -11.32 26.89 8.74
N SER A 383 -12.51 26.34 9.09
CA SER A 383 -12.79 24.90 9.07
C SER A 383 -14.19 24.53 8.53
N GLU A 384 -14.88 25.47 7.88
CA GLU A 384 -16.30 25.32 7.52
C GLU A 384 -16.54 24.09 6.63
N GLY A 385 -15.64 23.79 5.70
CA GLY A 385 -15.76 22.60 4.85
C GLY A 385 -15.53 21.32 5.64
N LEU A 386 -14.65 21.34 6.62
CA LEU A 386 -14.39 20.21 7.51
C LEU A 386 -15.59 19.94 8.44
N ASP A 387 -16.17 21.01 8.99
CA ASP A 387 -17.37 20.90 9.83
C ASP A 387 -18.56 20.35 9.02
N ALA A 388 -18.73 20.81 7.79
CA ALA A 388 -19.71 20.25 6.86
C ALA A 388 -19.42 18.78 6.54
N ALA A 389 -18.17 18.42 6.29
CA ALA A 389 -17.75 17.03 6.02
C ALA A 389 -18.09 16.09 7.20
N ARG A 390 -17.95 16.54 8.45
CA ARG A 390 -18.36 15.76 9.64
C ARG A 390 -19.87 15.53 9.66
N VAL A 391 -20.67 16.57 9.46
CA VAL A 391 -22.13 16.44 9.42
C VAL A 391 -22.56 15.49 8.31
N ILE A 392 -21.97 15.63 7.11
CA ILE A 392 -22.25 14.74 5.98
C ILE A 392 -21.90 13.28 6.35
N ARG A 393 -20.78 13.04 7.01
CA ARG A 393 -20.38 11.69 7.41
C ARG A 393 -21.33 11.07 8.43
N GLU A 394 -21.88 11.86 9.38
CA GLU A 394 -22.82 11.39 10.37
C GLU A 394 -24.19 11.08 9.76
N GLU A 395 -24.68 11.91 8.84
CA GLU A 395 -26.02 11.80 8.27
C GLU A 395 -26.09 10.95 6.99
N PHE A 396 -24.98 10.93 6.20
CA PHE A 396 -24.86 10.21 4.93
C PHE A 396 -23.59 9.34 4.91
N PRO A 397 -23.57 8.22 5.64
CA PRO A 397 -22.36 7.40 5.81
C PRO A 397 -21.81 6.79 4.51
N ASP A 398 -22.66 6.62 3.50
CA ASP A 398 -22.28 6.03 2.21
C ASP A 398 -21.71 7.07 1.21
N THR A 399 -21.90 8.37 1.46
CA THR A 399 -21.36 9.43 0.61
C THR A 399 -19.83 9.52 0.77
N GLY A 400 -19.10 9.42 -0.32
CA GLY A 400 -17.66 9.68 -0.35
C GLY A 400 -17.36 11.16 -0.13
N ILE A 401 -16.31 11.49 0.61
CA ILE A 401 -15.94 12.88 0.91
C ILE A 401 -14.46 13.08 0.57
N LEU A 402 -14.16 13.98 -0.37
CA LEU A 402 -12.81 14.47 -0.61
C LEU A 402 -12.67 15.90 -0.09
N VAL A 403 -11.75 16.10 0.83
CA VAL A 403 -11.38 17.42 1.34
C VAL A 403 -10.14 17.93 0.62
N LEU A 404 -10.21 19.13 0.06
CA LEU A 404 -9.11 19.83 -0.56
C LEU A 404 -8.51 20.86 0.41
N SER A 405 -7.20 20.98 0.47
CA SER A 405 -6.50 21.95 1.30
C SER A 405 -5.40 22.69 0.52
N ALA A 406 -5.21 23.98 0.79
CA ALA A 406 -4.10 24.74 0.24
C ALA A 406 -2.76 24.38 0.92
N HIS A 407 -2.78 23.94 2.16
CA HIS A 407 -1.60 23.63 2.99
C HIS A 407 -1.82 22.35 3.78
N VAL A 408 -0.71 21.71 4.20
CA VAL A 408 -0.78 20.56 5.10
C VAL A 408 -1.25 21.04 6.48
N ASP A 409 -2.38 20.52 6.92
CA ASP A 409 -2.96 20.79 8.23
C ASP A 409 -3.19 19.45 8.94
N VAL A 410 -2.23 19.11 9.80
CA VAL A 410 -2.15 17.80 10.45
C VAL A 410 -3.33 17.57 11.40
N GLU A 411 -3.71 18.58 12.17
CA GLU A 411 -4.75 18.45 13.20
C GLU A 411 -6.12 18.18 12.58
N HIS A 412 -6.51 18.99 11.60
CA HIS A 412 -7.77 18.84 10.89
C HIS A 412 -7.86 17.56 10.05
N ALA A 413 -6.75 17.17 9.41
CA ALA A 413 -6.70 15.95 8.64
C ALA A 413 -6.83 14.70 9.52
N MET A 414 -6.18 14.69 10.70
CA MET A 414 -6.29 13.58 11.66
C MET A 414 -7.71 13.37 12.14
N GLU A 415 -8.40 14.45 12.46
CA GLU A 415 -9.77 14.41 12.94
C GLU A 415 -10.75 13.86 11.89
N LEU A 416 -10.60 14.29 10.63
CA LEU A 416 -11.41 13.81 9.52
C LEU A 416 -11.17 12.32 9.23
N LEU A 417 -9.91 11.91 9.17
CA LEU A 417 -9.53 10.54 8.85
C LEU A 417 -9.87 9.55 9.98
N ALA A 418 -10.10 10.04 11.19
CA ALA A 418 -10.60 9.23 12.32
C ALA A 418 -12.00 8.67 12.08
N SER A 419 -12.79 9.29 11.21
CA SER A 419 -14.21 8.93 10.99
C SER A 419 -14.44 7.73 10.06
N GLY A 420 -13.42 7.11 9.46
CA GLY A 420 -13.55 5.77 8.84
C GLY A 420 -13.22 5.66 7.36
N HIS A 421 -14.18 5.26 6.52
CA HIS A 421 -14.02 4.90 5.10
C HIS A 421 -14.69 5.93 4.21
N GLY A 422 -14.32 5.95 2.93
CA GLY A 422 -14.88 6.87 1.95
C GLY A 422 -14.48 8.32 2.19
N ILE A 423 -13.27 8.57 2.72
CA ILE A 423 -12.77 9.90 3.02
C ILE A 423 -11.41 10.11 2.38
N GLY A 424 -11.23 11.27 1.75
CA GLY A 424 -9.96 11.71 1.19
C GLY A 424 -9.53 13.07 1.70
N TYR A 425 -8.23 13.26 1.84
CA TYR A 425 -7.58 14.54 2.09
C TYR A 425 -6.47 14.75 1.07
N LEU A 426 -6.57 15.78 0.23
CA LEU A 426 -5.59 16.14 -0.77
C LEU A 426 -5.22 17.63 -0.71
N LEU A 427 -3.98 17.95 -1.09
CA LEU A 427 -3.59 19.33 -1.35
C LEU A 427 -4.15 19.81 -2.69
N LYS A 428 -4.62 21.06 -2.76
CA LYS A 428 -5.13 21.70 -4.01
C LYS A 428 -4.10 21.66 -5.15
N SER A 429 -2.80 21.64 -4.85
CA SER A 429 -1.74 21.49 -5.84
C SER A 429 -1.76 20.13 -6.57
N ARG A 430 -2.41 19.12 -6.00
CA ARG A 430 -2.55 17.79 -6.60
C ARG A 430 -3.65 17.70 -7.66
N VAL A 431 -4.60 18.62 -7.63
CA VAL A 431 -5.68 18.70 -8.65
C VAL A 431 -5.14 19.01 -10.06
N THR A 432 -3.90 19.45 -10.18
CA THR A 432 -3.24 19.70 -11.47
C THR A 432 -2.97 18.43 -12.27
N ASP A 433 -2.85 17.27 -11.63
CA ASP A 433 -2.85 15.97 -12.30
C ASP A 433 -4.29 15.43 -12.37
N VAL A 434 -4.91 15.66 -13.51
CA VAL A 434 -6.33 15.36 -13.73
C VAL A 434 -6.64 13.87 -13.59
N SER A 435 -5.78 13.02 -14.12
CA SER A 435 -5.96 11.56 -14.13
C SER A 435 -5.99 11.01 -12.71
N ASP A 436 -4.99 11.39 -11.91
CA ASP A 436 -4.86 10.94 -10.52
C ASP A 436 -5.97 11.51 -9.62
N PHE A 437 -6.41 12.73 -9.89
CA PHE A 437 -7.52 13.36 -9.17
C PHE A 437 -8.84 12.61 -9.41
N ILE A 438 -9.14 12.26 -10.65
CA ILE A 438 -10.33 11.50 -11.02
C ILE A 438 -10.31 10.09 -10.40
N ASP A 439 -9.19 9.36 -10.52
CA ASP A 439 -9.02 8.05 -9.89
C ASP A 439 -9.22 8.10 -8.37
N THR A 440 -8.74 9.17 -7.73
CA THR A 440 -8.93 9.40 -6.30
C THR A 440 -10.40 9.52 -5.94
N LEU A 441 -11.17 10.30 -6.71
CA LEU A 441 -12.58 10.51 -6.49
C LEU A 441 -13.39 9.21 -6.63
N GLU A 442 -13.13 8.43 -7.67
CA GLU A 442 -13.78 7.13 -7.85
C GLU A 442 -13.52 6.14 -6.71
N ARG A 443 -12.30 6.16 -6.18
CA ARG A 443 -11.92 5.30 -5.06
C ARG A 443 -12.62 5.71 -3.77
N ILE A 444 -12.72 7.01 -3.51
CA ILE A 444 -13.44 7.54 -2.36
C ILE A 444 -14.92 7.20 -2.46
N ALA A 445 -15.54 7.34 -3.62
CA ALA A 445 -16.91 6.92 -3.88
C ALA A 445 -17.14 5.41 -3.64
N LYS A 446 -16.10 4.58 -3.84
CA LYS A 446 -16.12 3.13 -3.53
C LYS A 446 -15.73 2.80 -2.09
N GLY A 447 -15.63 3.79 -1.21
CA GLY A 447 -15.38 3.62 0.23
C GLY A 447 -13.89 3.58 0.63
N ALA A 448 -12.95 3.85 -0.29
CA ALA A 448 -11.53 3.91 0.05
C ALA A 448 -11.20 5.19 0.84
N SER A 449 -10.20 5.11 1.73
CA SER A 449 -9.62 6.31 2.36
C SER A 449 -8.34 6.72 1.63
N VAL A 450 -8.20 8.01 1.32
CA VAL A 450 -7.07 8.57 0.58
C VAL A 450 -6.43 9.70 1.36
N VAL A 451 -5.11 9.66 1.52
CA VAL A 451 -4.33 10.65 2.31
C VAL A 451 -3.20 11.20 1.46
N ASP A 452 -3.06 12.53 1.44
CA ASP A 452 -1.92 13.18 0.77
C ASP A 452 -0.60 12.81 1.47
N PRO A 453 0.43 12.37 0.73
CA PRO A 453 1.71 11.99 1.32
C PRO A 453 2.43 13.14 2.04
N ALA A 454 2.24 14.37 1.59
CA ALA A 454 2.82 15.52 2.29
C ALA A 454 2.27 15.62 3.73
N LEU A 455 1.01 15.22 3.93
CA LEU A 455 0.43 15.11 5.27
C LEU A 455 1.10 13.99 6.07
N VAL A 456 1.34 12.83 5.46
CA VAL A 456 2.04 11.71 6.11
C VAL A 456 3.46 12.11 6.50
N GLN A 457 4.19 12.80 5.60
CA GLN A 457 5.55 13.31 5.90
C GLN A 457 5.56 14.31 7.06
N GLU A 458 4.58 15.23 7.09
CA GLU A 458 4.51 16.21 8.19
C GLU A 458 4.16 15.54 9.51
N LEU A 459 3.27 14.54 9.51
CA LEU A 459 2.95 13.70 10.68
C LEU A 459 4.18 12.97 11.22
N VAL A 460 4.95 12.34 10.35
CA VAL A 460 6.21 11.66 10.70
C VAL A 460 7.23 12.66 11.23
N SER A 461 7.32 13.83 10.61
CA SER A 461 8.24 14.89 11.00
C SER A 461 7.85 15.53 12.34
N ALA A 462 6.55 15.74 12.57
CA ALA A 462 6.03 16.27 13.83
C ALA A 462 6.35 15.31 14.98
N ARG A 463 6.13 14.00 14.80
CA ARG A 463 6.47 13.00 15.82
C ARG A 463 7.97 12.93 16.11
N ARG A 464 8.84 13.10 15.09
CA ARG A 464 10.29 13.17 15.29
C ARG A 464 10.71 14.44 16.03
N ARG A 465 9.97 15.56 15.89
CA ARG A 465 10.20 16.81 16.64
C ARG A 465 9.73 16.70 18.07
N ASP A 466 8.70 15.91 18.34
CA ASP A 466 8.11 15.71 19.68
C ASP A 466 8.74 14.54 20.45
N ASP A 467 9.71 13.79 19.88
CA ASP A 467 10.46 12.77 20.64
C ASP A 467 11.42 13.45 21.62
N PRO A 468 11.08 13.51 22.91
CA PRO A 468 11.93 14.14 23.92
C PRO A 468 13.29 13.44 24.05
N LEU A 469 13.42 12.23 23.54
CA LEU A 469 14.65 11.45 23.54
C LEU A 469 15.53 11.64 22.29
N ALA A 470 15.07 12.38 21.28
CA ALA A 470 15.86 12.64 20.06
C ALA A 470 17.14 13.46 20.34
N VAL A 471 17.16 14.21 21.43
CA VAL A 471 18.30 15.05 21.85
C VAL A 471 19.40 14.27 22.57
N ILE A 472 19.18 13.03 22.98
CA ILE A 472 20.17 12.21 23.69
C ILE A 472 20.87 11.24 22.74
N SER A 473 22.19 11.03 22.94
CA SER A 473 22.98 10.09 22.14
C SER A 473 22.62 8.64 22.45
N ALA A 474 22.99 7.70 21.54
CA ALA A 474 22.79 6.26 21.76
C ALA A 474 23.36 5.79 23.10
N ARG A 475 24.54 6.29 23.52
CA ARG A 475 25.15 5.95 24.81
C ARG A 475 24.38 6.50 26.00
N GLU A 476 23.83 7.70 25.89
CA GLU A 476 22.97 8.31 26.91
C GLU A 476 21.64 7.57 27.02
N ARG A 477 21.07 7.11 25.90
CA ARG A 477 19.85 6.31 25.85
C ARG A 477 20.05 4.95 26.57
N GLU A 478 21.20 4.31 26.37
CA GLU A 478 21.59 3.08 27.06
C GLU A 478 21.69 3.27 28.58
N VAL A 479 22.29 4.38 29.02
CA VAL A 479 22.34 4.76 30.45
C VAL A 479 20.94 5.02 31.00
N LEU A 480 20.08 5.72 30.26
CA LEU A 480 18.71 6.04 30.67
C LEU A 480 17.82 4.78 30.74
N ALA A 481 17.99 3.83 29.84
CA ALA A 481 17.32 2.53 29.89
C ALA A 481 17.69 1.76 31.17
N LEU A 482 18.97 1.71 31.55
CA LEU A 482 19.42 1.09 32.79
C LEU A 482 18.96 1.84 34.05
N MET A 483 18.77 3.16 33.94
CA MET A 483 18.11 3.94 35.02
C MET A 483 16.64 3.54 35.17
N ALA A 484 15.93 3.32 34.06
CA ALA A 484 14.54 2.86 34.07
C ALA A 484 14.39 1.44 34.65
N GLU A 485 15.41 0.58 34.51
CA GLU A 485 15.50 -0.71 35.24
C GLU A 485 15.72 -0.55 36.76
N GLY A 486 15.81 0.67 37.27
CA GLY A 486 16.03 0.94 38.70
C GLY A 486 17.49 0.78 39.19
N ARG A 487 18.47 0.73 38.27
CA ARG A 487 19.89 0.53 38.66
C ARG A 487 20.52 1.80 39.25
N SER A 488 21.39 1.63 40.23
CA SER A 488 22.26 2.69 40.75
C SER A 488 23.38 3.03 39.76
N ASN A 489 24.04 4.20 39.93
CA ASN A 489 25.19 4.57 39.08
C ASN A 489 26.31 3.53 39.13
N ALA A 490 26.59 2.93 40.29
CA ALA A 490 27.55 1.85 40.43
C ALA A 490 27.11 0.58 39.64
N GLY A 491 25.83 0.21 39.68
CA GLY A 491 25.27 -0.92 38.90
C GLY A 491 25.31 -0.67 37.39
N ILE A 492 25.06 0.55 36.95
CA ILE A 492 25.17 0.96 35.54
C ILE A 492 26.64 0.95 35.11
N ALA A 493 27.56 1.49 35.93
CA ALA A 493 28.99 1.49 35.66
C ALA A 493 29.54 0.07 35.46
N GLN A 494 29.14 -0.87 36.30
CA GLN A 494 29.52 -2.27 36.20
C GLN A 494 28.95 -2.91 34.89
N ARG A 495 27.71 -2.64 34.56
CA ARG A 495 27.06 -3.20 33.36
C ARG A 495 27.65 -2.70 32.06
N LEU A 496 28.03 -1.41 32.00
CA LEU A 496 28.56 -0.74 30.82
C LEU A 496 30.09 -0.72 30.75
N TRP A 497 30.76 -1.37 31.70
CA TRP A 497 32.23 -1.45 31.81
C TRP A 497 32.93 -0.07 31.82
N VAL A 498 32.35 0.90 32.55
CA VAL A 498 32.87 2.26 32.71
C VAL A 498 33.01 2.63 34.18
N THR A 499 33.60 3.78 34.47
CA THR A 499 33.68 4.27 35.86
C THR A 499 32.35 4.91 36.28
N GLU A 500 32.07 4.92 37.60
CA GLU A 500 30.86 5.55 38.15
C GLU A 500 30.81 7.05 37.82
N GLY A 501 31.97 7.74 37.85
CA GLY A 501 32.07 9.16 37.44
C GLY A 501 31.71 9.41 35.96
N THR A 502 31.92 8.39 35.08
CA THR A 502 31.50 8.46 33.68
C THR A 502 29.98 8.38 33.58
N VAL A 503 29.35 7.48 34.36
CA VAL A 503 27.88 7.37 34.43
C VAL A 503 27.26 8.66 34.96
N GLU A 504 27.82 9.26 36.04
CA GLU A 504 27.35 10.54 36.57
C GLU A 504 27.38 11.66 35.51
N LYS A 505 28.46 11.68 34.71
CA LYS A 505 28.58 12.64 33.61
C LYS A 505 27.48 12.45 32.56
N HIS A 506 27.20 11.21 32.17
CA HIS A 506 26.09 10.89 31.25
C HIS A 506 24.73 11.24 31.85
N VAL A 507 24.46 10.89 33.11
CA VAL A 507 23.21 11.24 33.79
C VAL A 507 23.01 12.74 33.82
N ARG A 508 24.05 13.53 34.15
CA ARG A 508 23.98 15.02 34.15
C ARG A 508 23.69 15.54 32.74
N SER A 509 24.34 14.99 31.73
CA SER A 509 24.09 15.34 30.32
C SER A 509 22.66 15.06 29.90
N ILE A 510 22.11 13.88 30.24
CA ILE A 510 20.72 13.47 29.98
C ILE A 510 19.75 14.49 30.61
N LEU A 511 19.92 14.76 31.91
CA LEU A 511 19.04 15.68 32.63
C LEU A 511 19.06 17.12 32.05
N THR A 512 20.22 17.54 31.54
CA THR A 512 20.36 18.86 30.89
C THR A 512 19.68 18.85 29.51
N LYS A 513 19.91 17.81 28.71
CA LYS A 513 19.35 17.71 27.34
C LYS A 513 17.83 17.54 27.34
N LEU A 514 17.28 16.84 28.32
CA LEU A 514 15.84 16.70 28.51
C LEU A 514 15.19 17.95 29.15
N ASN A 515 15.98 18.99 29.38
CA ASN A 515 15.53 20.29 29.96
C ASN A 515 14.68 20.12 31.23
N LEU A 516 15.04 19.18 32.09
CA LEU A 516 14.31 18.91 33.34
C LEU A 516 14.69 19.97 34.39
N PRO A 517 13.72 20.76 34.94
CA PRO A 517 14.00 21.84 35.87
C PRO A 517 14.52 21.33 37.21
N GLU A 518 15.38 22.14 37.89
CA GLU A 518 15.75 21.91 39.29
C GLU A 518 14.67 22.52 40.18
N THR A 519 13.74 21.66 40.65
CA THR A 519 12.73 22.03 41.63
C THR A 519 13.06 21.39 42.96
N ALA A 520 12.63 22.00 44.06
CA ALA A 520 12.91 21.48 45.40
C ALA A 520 12.15 20.20 45.72
N ASP A 521 11.05 19.96 45.00
CA ASP A 521 10.10 18.87 45.28
C ASP A 521 10.20 17.68 44.31
N ASP A 522 10.91 17.77 43.16
CA ASP A 522 10.95 16.75 42.15
C ASP A 522 12.31 16.08 41.97
N HIS A 523 12.34 14.77 41.98
CA HIS A 523 13.54 13.99 41.65
C HIS A 523 13.77 13.94 40.14
N ARG A 524 14.62 14.81 39.59
CA ARG A 524 14.98 14.90 38.14
C ARG A 524 15.30 13.54 37.50
N ARG A 525 15.92 12.62 38.27
CA ARG A 525 16.22 11.27 37.80
C ARG A 525 14.94 10.46 37.56
N VAL A 526 13.93 10.64 38.41
CA VAL A 526 12.61 9.97 38.24
C VAL A 526 11.89 10.57 37.05
N LEU A 527 11.90 11.88 36.88
CA LEU A 527 11.31 12.54 35.71
C LEU A 527 11.95 12.09 34.41
N ALA A 528 13.28 11.94 34.35
CA ALA A 528 13.96 11.42 33.17
C ALA A 528 13.53 9.97 32.85
N VAL A 529 13.33 9.13 33.86
CA VAL A 529 12.83 7.76 33.69
C VAL A 529 11.36 7.77 33.21
N ILE A 530 10.52 8.63 33.76
CA ILE A 530 9.13 8.77 33.31
C ILE A 530 9.10 9.21 31.84
N THR A 531 9.85 10.24 31.46
CA THR A 531 9.98 10.68 30.05
C THR A 531 10.44 9.54 29.13
N PHE A 532 11.37 8.68 29.60
CA PHE A 532 11.81 7.52 28.84
C PHE A 532 10.70 6.46 28.68
N LEU A 533 9.92 6.19 29.74
CA LEU A 533 8.85 5.21 29.71
C LEU A 533 7.62 5.71 28.90
N GLU A 534 7.36 7.01 28.87
CA GLU A 534 6.30 7.63 28.08
C GLU A 534 6.66 7.69 26.59
N ALA A 535 7.95 7.69 26.24
CA ALA A 535 8.43 7.69 24.86
C ALA A 535 8.57 6.26 24.27
N HIS A 536 8.31 5.21 25.06
CA HIS A 536 8.36 3.78 24.68
C HIS A 536 7.03 3.10 24.97
#